data_bd980a3a9a2b64fc32fd67b6d5e3c038
#
_entry.id   bd980a3a9a2b64fc32fd67b6d5e3c038
#
_cell.length_a   1.000
_cell.length_b   1.000
_cell.length_c   1.000
_cell.angle_alpha   90.00
_cell.angle_beta   90.00
_cell.angle_gamma   90.00
#
_symmetry.space_group_name_H-M   'P 1'
#
loop_
_entity.id
_entity.type
_entity.pdbx_description
1 polymer ?
#
loop_
_entity_poly.entity_id
_entity_poly.type
_entity_poly.pdbx_seq_one_letter_code
_entity_poly.pdbx_strand_id
1 'polypeptide(L)'
;MTINRILISLSMLVLAAACGGPGDSATVPEAQPAEATSADIGSHVVHFSAQSTDQLPPEVARAYDILRSKNRAMLNVSVLRKSDNAPVSAAVTVKTRNLTQQLKNVTMREINEQEAIYYIGETSVANRETLIFEITVTPEGESKASEVIRFQRQFYTD
;
A
#
# COMPACT_ATOMS: atom_id res chain seq x y z
N MET A 1 -77.54 -1.34 57.00
CA MET A 1 -76.28 -1.18 57.70
C MET A 1 -75.26 -2.05 56.96
N THR A 2 -74.60 -1.48 56.01
CA THR A 2 -73.35 -2.08 55.51
C THR A 2 -72.75 -1.23 54.43
N ILE A 3 -71.56 -0.96 54.57
CA ILE A 3 -70.68 0.00 53.92
C ILE A 3 -70.32 -0.46 52.54
N ASN A 4 -70.59 0.40 51.57
CA ASN A 4 -70.18 0.26 50.18
C ASN A 4 -68.74 0.69 50.01
N ARG A 5 -67.85 -0.21 49.69
CA ARG A 5 -66.45 0.08 49.44
C ARG A 5 -66.20 0.14 47.93
N ILE A 6 -66.06 1.33 47.47
CA ILE A 6 -65.66 1.63 46.11
C ILE A 6 -64.17 1.28 45.91
N LEU A 7 -63.90 0.31 45.10
CA LEU A 7 -62.56 0.01 44.64
C LEU A 7 -62.25 0.83 43.39
N ILE A 8 -61.42 1.82 43.57
CA ILE A 8 -60.88 2.62 42.48
C ILE A 8 -59.68 1.86 41.90
N SER A 9 -59.91 1.27 40.74
CA SER A 9 -58.86 0.66 39.92
C SER A 9 -57.99 1.76 39.34
N LEU A 10 -56.82 1.96 39.89
CA LEU A 10 -55.78 2.80 39.30
C LEU A 10 -55.09 2.01 38.18
N SER A 11 -55.48 2.28 36.95
CA SER A 11 -54.88 1.72 35.77
C SER A 11 -53.52 2.40 35.56
N MET A 12 -52.45 1.72 35.93
CA MET A 12 -51.07 2.18 35.74
C MET A 12 -50.66 1.90 34.29
N LEU A 13 -50.70 2.94 33.46
CA LEU A 13 -50.23 2.91 32.08
C LEU A 13 -48.71 2.83 32.08
N VAL A 14 -48.20 1.63 31.91
CA VAL A 14 -46.73 1.43 31.69
C VAL A 14 -46.41 1.82 30.26
N LEU A 15 -45.84 2.99 30.06
CA LEU A 15 -45.14 3.33 28.82
C LEU A 15 -43.87 2.48 28.76
N ALA A 16 -43.90 1.41 28.01
CA ALA A 16 -42.71 0.72 27.57
C ALA A 16 -41.95 1.64 26.62
N ALA A 17 -40.90 2.31 27.10
CA ALA A 17 -39.90 2.91 26.27
C ALA A 17 -39.21 1.80 25.48
N ALA A 18 -39.58 1.65 24.22
CA ALA A 18 -38.84 0.83 23.29
C ALA A 18 -37.49 1.53 23.07
N CYS A 19 -36.47 1.21 23.89
CA CYS A 19 -35.10 1.41 23.52
C CYS A 19 -34.90 0.61 22.24
N GLY A 20 -34.62 1.34 21.15
CA GLY A 20 -34.21 0.75 19.91
C GLY A 20 -33.09 -0.25 20.17
N GLY A 21 -33.24 -1.46 19.66
CA GLY A 21 -32.21 -2.48 19.71
C GLY A 21 -30.90 -1.92 19.12
N PRO A 22 -29.77 -2.51 19.47
CA PRO A 22 -28.52 -2.17 18.86
C PRO A 22 -28.68 -2.30 17.35
N GLY A 23 -28.61 -1.17 16.65
CA GLY A 23 -28.56 -1.18 15.21
C GLY A 23 -27.50 -2.17 14.79
N ASP A 24 -27.78 -2.93 13.72
CA ASP A 24 -26.82 -3.83 13.10
C ASP A 24 -25.47 -3.14 13.13
N SER A 25 -24.55 -3.70 13.89
CA SER A 25 -23.16 -3.23 13.91
C SER A 25 -22.68 -3.41 12.49
N ALA A 26 -22.69 -2.32 11.72
CA ALA A 26 -22.05 -2.32 10.42
C ALA A 26 -20.65 -2.88 10.67
N THR A 27 -20.39 -4.07 10.13
CA THR A 27 -19.08 -4.69 10.19
C THR A 27 -18.13 -3.71 9.53
N VAL A 28 -17.39 -2.98 10.37
CA VAL A 28 -16.30 -2.12 9.86
C VAL A 28 -15.38 -3.06 9.09
N PRO A 29 -15.16 -2.84 7.78
CA PRO A 29 -14.25 -3.68 7.03
C PRO A 29 -12.92 -3.71 7.77
N GLU A 30 -12.42 -4.90 8.08
CA GLU A 30 -11.11 -5.05 8.68
C GLU A 30 -10.09 -4.39 7.75
N ALA A 31 -9.32 -3.43 8.28
CA ALA A 31 -8.30 -2.77 7.51
C ALA A 31 -7.32 -3.83 7.00
N GLN A 32 -7.15 -3.90 5.68
CA GLN A 32 -6.15 -4.79 5.12
C GLN A 32 -4.77 -4.41 5.71
N PRO A 33 -3.95 -5.39 6.10
CA PRO A 33 -2.60 -5.10 6.56
C PRO A 33 -1.89 -4.22 5.53
N ALA A 34 -1.20 -3.19 5.99
CA ALA A 34 -0.38 -2.38 5.11
C ALA A 34 0.60 -3.31 4.38
N GLU A 35 0.66 -3.19 3.05
CA GLU A 35 1.62 -3.98 2.27
C GLU A 35 3.04 -3.67 2.75
N ALA A 36 3.89 -4.69 2.80
CA ALA A 36 5.28 -4.53 3.16
C ALA A 36 5.94 -3.51 2.20
N THR A 37 6.68 -2.58 2.75
CA THR A 37 7.46 -1.56 2.02
C THR A 37 8.96 -1.81 2.11
N SER A 38 9.36 -2.87 2.79
CA SER A 38 10.75 -3.29 2.92
C SER A 38 10.86 -4.80 3.07
N ALA A 39 12.02 -5.32 2.70
CA ALA A 39 12.41 -6.72 2.88
C ALA A 39 13.89 -6.82 3.27
N ASP A 40 14.19 -7.79 4.12
CA ASP A 40 15.55 -8.09 4.53
C ASP A 40 16.20 -9.06 3.53
N ILE A 41 17.39 -8.72 3.04
CA ILE A 41 18.21 -9.58 2.19
C ILE A 41 19.61 -9.65 2.80
N GLY A 42 19.93 -10.75 3.45
CA GLY A 42 21.24 -10.93 4.09
C GLY A 42 21.58 -9.77 5.05
N SER A 43 22.67 -9.07 4.78
CA SER A 43 23.14 -7.91 5.53
C SER A 43 22.51 -6.58 5.11
N HIS A 44 21.52 -6.61 4.21
CA HIS A 44 20.88 -5.42 3.63
C HIS A 44 19.37 -5.37 3.91
N VAL A 45 18.81 -4.16 3.86
CA VAL A 45 17.38 -3.90 3.81
C VAL A 45 17.07 -3.28 2.45
N VAL A 46 16.09 -3.82 1.76
CA VAL A 46 15.58 -3.28 0.52
C VAL A 46 14.26 -2.59 0.80
N HIS A 47 14.20 -1.30 0.55
CA HIS A 47 12.96 -0.53 0.58
C HIS A 47 12.38 -0.46 -0.82
N PHE A 48 11.07 -0.59 -0.94
CA PHE A 48 10.37 -0.53 -2.23
C PHE A 48 9.00 0.11 -2.07
N SER A 49 8.59 0.84 -3.10
CA SER A 49 7.25 1.44 -3.17
C SER A 49 6.82 1.64 -4.61
N ALA A 50 5.52 1.63 -4.83
CA ALA A 50 4.95 1.98 -6.13
C ALA A 50 3.80 2.97 -5.96
N GLN A 51 3.79 4.01 -6.80
CA GLN A 51 2.77 5.06 -6.80
C GLN A 51 2.51 5.56 -8.22
N SER A 52 1.38 6.24 -8.44
CA SER A 52 1.16 6.94 -9.71
C SER A 52 2.03 8.20 -9.79
N THR A 53 2.54 8.50 -10.99
CA THR A 53 3.53 9.58 -11.15
C THR A 53 2.94 10.98 -10.96
N ASP A 54 1.62 11.16 -11.03
CA ASP A 54 0.95 12.42 -10.69
C ASP A 54 1.03 12.79 -9.21
N GLN A 55 1.28 11.81 -8.33
CA GLN A 55 1.47 12.04 -6.89
C GLN A 55 2.84 12.65 -6.55
N LEU A 56 3.79 12.61 -7.48
CA LEU A 56 5.09 13.25 -7.29
C LEU A 56 4.95 14.78 -7.26
N PRO A 57 5.68 15.47 -6.37
CA PRO A 57 5.84 16.92 -6.48
C PRO A 57 6.38 17.32 -7.87
N PRO A 58 5.86 18.41 -8.48
CA PRO A 58 6.27 18.80 -9.85
C PRO A 58 7.77 19.04 -10.01
N GLU A 59 8.42 19.57 -8.97
CA GLU A 59 9.87 19.81 -8.94
C GLU A 59 10.66 18.50 -8.94
N VAL A 60 10.22 17.50 -8.19
CA VAL A 60 10.84 16.17 -8.14
C VAL A 60 10.69 15.47 -9.49
N ALA A 61 9.50 15.48 -10.06
CA ALA A 61 9.25 14.88 -11.38
C ALA A 61 10.13 15.50 -12.47
N ARG A 62 10.32 16.84 -12.44
CA ARG A 62 11.21 17.54 -13.38
C ARG A 62 12.68 17.21 -13.17
N ALA A 63 13.12 17.13 -11.89
CA ALA A 63 14.52 16.85 -11.58
C ALA A 63 14.96 15.46 -12.10
N TYR A 64 14.03 14.50 -12.13
CA TYR A 64 14.30 13.13 -12.56
C TYR A 64 13.70 12.76 -13.92
N ASP A 65 13.26 13.75 -14.69
CA ASP A 65 12.66 13.55 -16.02
C ASP A 65 11.51 12.53 -16.02
N ILE A 66 10.61 12.65 -15.05
CA ILE A 66 9.44 11.81 -14.87
C ILE A 66 8.20 12.54 -15.39
N LEU A 67 7.50 11.93 -16.34
CA LEU A 67 6.22 12.44 -16.80
C LEU A 67 5.13 12.17 -15.76
N ARG A 68 4.59 13.23 -15.14
CA ARG A 68 3.48 13.11 -14.21
C ARG A 68 2.19 12.75 -14.92
N SER A 69 1.58 11.65 -14.54
CA SER A 69 0.31 11.17 -15.12
C SER A 69 -0.37 10.18 -14.17
N LYS A 70 -1.70 10.24 -14.07
CA LYS A 70 -2.49 9.22 -13.37
C LYS A 70 -2.36 7.83 -14.03
N ASN A 71 -2.08 7.79 -15.33
CA ASN A 71 -1.97 6.56 -16.12
C ASN A 71 -0.53 5.99 -16.16
N ARG A 72 0.34 6.47 -15.30
CA ARG A 72 1.71 5.97 -15.16
C ARG A 72 1.99 5.63 -13.71
N ALA A 73 2.50 4.43 -13.48
CA ALA A 73 3.07 4.00 -12.22
C ALA A 73 4.58 4.15 -12.23
N MET A 74 5.13 4.51 -11.09
CA MET A 74 6.56 4.49 -10.83
C MET A 74 6.83 3.52 -9.69
N LEU A 75 7.77 2.60 -9.90
CA LEU A 75 8.39 1.78 -8.87
C LEU A 75 9.68 2.48 -8.41
N ASN A 76 9.86 2.57 -7.10
CA ASN A 76 11.09 3.04 -6.48
C ASN A 76 11.66 1.91 -5.59
N VAL A 77 12.97 1.70 -5.69
CA VAL A 77 13.71 0.71 -4.88
C VAL A 77 14.97 1.38 -4.35
N SER A 78 15.33 1.14 -3.09
CA SER A 78 16.63 1.52 -2.52
C SER A 78 17.17 0.39 -1.66
N VAL A 79 18.49 0.30 -1.56
CA VAL A 79 19.18 -0.74 -0.81
C VAL A 79 20.07 -0.09 0.23
N LEU A 80 19.88 -0.48 1.49
CA LEU A 80 20.66 0.02 2.62
C LEU A 80 21.37 -1.12 3.33
N ARG A 81 22.58 -0.88 3.81
CA ARG A 81 23.28 -1.81 4.69
C ARG A 81 22.72 -1.73 6.12
N LYS A 82 22.39 -2.85 6.72
CA LYS A 82 21.77 -2.91 8.06
C LYS A 82 22.64 -2.34 9.18
N SER A 83 23.95 -2.41 9.06
CA SER A 83 24.88 -2.02 10.14
C SER A 83 24.92 -0.51 10.39
N ASP A 84 24.76 0.29 9.33
CA ASP A 84 24.99 1.73 9.36
C ASP A 84 23.95 2.53 8.55
N ASN A 85 22.97 1.85 7.93
CA ASN A 85 22.00 2.43 7.00
C ASN A 85 22.63 3.16 5.79
N ALA A 86 23.87 2.83 5.46
CA ALA A 86 24.51 3.41 4.29
C ALA A 86 23.85 2.89 2.99
N PRO A 87 23.63 3.75 1.98
CA PRO A 87 23.15 3.32 0.68
C PRO A 87 24.17 2.42 -0.01
N VAL A 88 23.70 1.40 -0.70
CA VAL A 88 24.53 0.42 -1.39
C VAL A 88 24.09 0.32 -2.85
N SER A 89 25.06 0.38 -3.75
CA SER A 89 24.81 0.07 -5.17
C SER A 89 24.40 -1.39 -5.34
N ALA A 90 23.47 -1.64 -6.26
CA ALA A 90 22.94 -2.98 -6.49
C ALA A 90 22.53 -3.17 -7.97
N ALA A 91 22.58 -4.39 -8.46
CA ALA A 91 21.86 -4.74 -9.67
C ALA A 91 20.39 -4.98 -9.32
N VAL A 92 19.49 -4.15 -9.84
CA VAL A 92 18.05 -4.24 -9.61
C VAL A 92 17.34 -4.60 -10.92
N THR A 93 16.66 -5.73 -10.94
CA THR A 93 15.83 -6.15 -12.07
C THR A 93 14.40 -6.40 -11.60
N VAL A 94 13.43 -6.09 -12.47
CA VAL A 94 12.01 -6.17 -12.13
C VAL A 94 11.24 -6.89 -13.23
N LYS A 95 10.41 -7.84 -12.82
CA LYS A 95 9.35 -8.40 -13.66
C LYS A 95 8.02 -7.90 -13.13
N THR A 96 7.20 -7.35 -14.01
CA THR A 96 5.91 -6.79 -13.63
C THR A 96 4.81 -7.38 -14.50
N ARG A 97 3.70 -7.76 -13.89
CA ARG A 97 2.49 -8.24 -14.56
C ARG A 97 1.24 -7.76 -13.86
N ASN A 98 0.14 -7.71 -14.57
CA ASN A 98 -1.17 -7.49 -13.96
C ASN A 98 -1.83 -8.83 -13.54
N LEU A 99 -3.04 -8.74 -12.95
CA LEU A 99 -3.77 -9.94 -12.50
C LEU A 99 -4.17 -10.88 -13.66
N THR A 100 -4.25 -10.39 -14.89
CA THR A 100 -4.50 -11.21 -16.08
C THR A 100 -3.21 -11.79 -16.70
N GLN A 101 -2.10 -11.70 -15.98
CA GLN A 101 -0.76 -12.17 -16.37
C GLN A 101 -0.14 -11.42 -17.56
N GLN A 102 -0.70 -10.28 -17.96
CA GLN A 102 -0.09 -9.44 -18.97
C GLN A 102 1.18 -8.81 -18.42
N LEU A 103 2.29 -9.01 -19.13
CA LEU A 103 3.58 -8.42 -18.78
C LEU A 103 3.57 -6.90 -19.03
N LYS A 104 4.14 -6.17 -18.10
CA LYS A 104 4.37 -4.72 -18.18
C LYS A 104 5.86 -4.48 -18.23
N ASN A 105 6.28 -3.65 -19.17
CA ASN A 105 7.69 -3.28 -19.32
C ASN A 105 8.07 -2.25 -18.26
N VAL A 106 9.04 -2.58 -17.42
CA VAL A 106 9.63 -1.67 -16.43
C VAL A 106 11.14 -1.74 -16.58
N THR A 107 11.73 -0.68 -17.09
CA THR A 107 13.18 -0.55 -17.17
C THR A 107 13.65 0.28 -15.98
N MET A 108 14.44 -0.33 -15.12
CA MET A 108 15.01 0.35 -13.94
C MET A 108 16.19 1.21 -14.35
N ARG A 109 16.28 2.40 -13.79
CA ARG A 109 17.45 3.28 -13.89
C ARG A 109 17.92 3.71 -12.51
N GLU A 110 19.22 3.75 -12.31
CA GLU A 110 19.84 4.23 -11.08
C GLU A 110 19.85 5.75 -11.04
N ILE A 111 19.52 6.30 -9.88
CA ILE A 111 19.67 7.69 -9.54
C ILE A 111 20.60 7.73 -8.33
N ASN A 112 21.79 8.28 -8.54
CA ASN A 112 22.81 8.38 -7.51
C ASN A 112 22.86 9.83 -7.02
N GLU A 113 22.49 10.04 -5.77
CA GLU A 113 22.61 11.30 -5.05
C GLU A 113 23.68 11.18 -3.97
N GLN A 114 24.12 12.32 -3.41
CA GLN A 114 25.25 12.33 -2.46
C GLN A 114 25.08 11.40 -1.27
N GLU A 115 23.84 11.24 -0.80
CA GLU A 115 23.52 10.46 0.40
C GLU A 115 22.51 9.31 0.16
N ALA A 116 22.11 9.08 -1.09
CA ALA A 116 21.08 8.08 -1.41
C ALA A 116 21.26 7.52 -2.82
N ILE A 117 20.95 6.24 -2.98
CA ILE A 117 20.89 5.56 -4.27
C ILE A 117 19.48 5.01 -4.46
N TYR A 118 18.81 5.45 -5.53
CA TYR A 118 17.48 5.00 -5.89
C TYR A 118 17.50 4.31 -7.25
N TYR A 119 16.69 3.28 -7.36
CA TYR A 119 16.37 2.61 -8.63
C TYR A 119 14.93 2.89 -8.94
N ILE A 120 14.66 3.59 -10.03
CA ILE A 120 13.30 3.92 -10.43
C ILE A 120 12.97 3.33 -11.79
N GLY A 121 11.74 2.90 -11.96
CA GLY A 121 11.21 2.41 -13.23
C GLY A 121 9.74 2.77 -13.39
N GLU A 122 9.34 3.08 -14.61
CA GLU A 122 7.98 3.52 -14.91
C GLU A 122 7.27 2.54 -15.84
N THR A 123 5.97 2.45 -15.71
CA THR A 123 5.10 1.69 -16.62
C THR A 123 3.72 2.33 -16.73
N SER A 124 3.00 2.02 -17.82
CA SER A 124 1.61 2.44 -17.97
C SER A 124 0.67 1.62 -17.10
N VAL A 125 -0.37 2.26 -16.58
CA VAL A 125 -1.45 1.61 -15.82
C VAL A 125 -2.80 2.06 -16.30
N ALA A 126 -3.78 1.16 -16.19
CA ALA A 126 -5.20 1.44 -16.41
C ALA A 126 -5.92 1.67 -15.07
N ASN A 127 -7.15 2.19 -15.15
CA ASN A 127 -7.97 2.36 -13.95
C ASN A 127 -8.26 1.02 -13.28
N ARG A 128 -8.10 0.97 -11.95
CA ARG A 128 -8.28 -0.22 -11.10
C ARG A 128 -7.35 -1.39 -11.47
N GLU A 129 -6.27 -1.13 -12.22
CA GLU A 129 -5.29 -2.16 -12.54
C GLU A 129 -4.42 -2.47 -11.32
N THR A 130 -4.33 -3.73 -10.96
CA THR A 130 -3.38 -4.22 -9.95
C THR A 130 -2.15 -4.76 -10.65
N LEU A 131 -0.99 -4.22 -10.31
CA LEU A 131 0.30 -4.72 -10.75
C LEU A 131 0.96 -5.56 -9.66
N ILE A 132 1.56 -6.66 -10.07
CA ILE A 132 2.41 -7.52 -9.25
C ILE A 132 3.84 -7.27 -9.69
N PHE A 133 4.67 -6.84 -8.75
CA PHE A 133 6.10 -6.59 -8.95
C PHE A 133 6.91 -7.74 -8.35
N GLU A 134 7.83 -8.28 -9.10
CA GLU A 134 8.84 -9.24 -8.67
C GLU A 134 10.21 -8.57 -8.85
N ILE A 135 10.81 -8.17 -7.74
CA ILE A 135 12.07 -7.42 -7.70
C ILE A 135 13.17 -8.39 -7.32
N THR A 136 14.20 -8.45 -8.13
CA THR A 136 15.45 -9.17 -7.83
C THR A 136 16.54 -8.12 -7.60
N VAL A 137 17.18 -8.18 -6.43
CA VAL A 137 18.23 -7.26 -6.02
C VAL A 137 19.50 -8.03 -5.73
N THR A 138 20.62 -7.61 -6.30
CA THR A 138 21.94 -8.14 -5.97
C THR A 138 22.81 -6.98 -5.53
N PRO A 139 23.04 -6.79 -4.21
CA PRO A 139 23.92 -5.74 -3.70
C PRO A 139 25.34 -5.89 -4.24
N GLU A 140 26.03 -4.78 -4.44
CA GLU A 140 27.42 -4.78 -4.89
C GLU A 140 28.33 -5.52 -3.89
N GLY A 141 29.21 -6.38 -4.42
CA GLY A 141 30.09 -7.23 -3.60
C GLY A 141 29.47 -8.56 -3.14
N GLU A 142 28.18 -8.78 -3.38
CA GLU A 142 27.54 -10.07 -3.12
C GLU A 142 27.39 -10.90 -4.42
N SER A 143 27.89 -12.15 -4.38
CA SER A 143 27.85 -13.06 -5.52
C SER A 143 26.61 -13.97 -5.56
N LYS A 144 25.81 -13.96 -4.51
CA LYS A 144 24.60 -14.79 -4.43
C LYS A 144 23.39 -14.03 -4.95
N ALA A 145 22.68 -14.66 -5.88
CA ALA A 145 21.39 -14.14 -6.35
C ALA A 145 20.47 -13.93 -5.16
N SER A 146 19.90 -12.75 -5.09
CA SER A 146 19.00 -12.32 -4.05
C SER A 146 17.68 -13.07 -4.06
N GLU A 147 17.03 -13.06 -2.94
CA GLU A 147 15.62 -13.45 -2.83
C GLU A 147 14.76 -12.55 -3.73
N VAL A 148 13.71 -13.14 -4.30
CA VAL A 148 12.74 -12.38 -5.10
C VAL A 148 11.74 -11.74 -4.15
N ILE A 149 11.77 -10.42 -4.07
CA ILE A 149 10.77 -9.63 -3.34
C ILE A 149 9.53 -9.53 -4.22
N ARG A 150 8.39 -9.89 -3.67
CA ARG A 150 7.11 -9.77 -4.37
C ARG A 150 6.15 -8.90 -3.58
N PHE A 151 5.56 -7.92 -4.25
CA PHE A 151 4.45 -7.14 -3.71
C PHE A 151 3.48 -6.76 -4.83
N GLN A 152 2.31 -6.26 -4.47
CA GLN A 152 1.31 -5.82 -5.43
C GLN A 152 0.81 -4.42 -5.09
N ARG A 153 0.35 -3.69 -6.08
CA ARG A 153 -0.25 -2.36 -5.91
C ARG A 153 -1.39 -2.17 -6.90
N GLN A 154 -2.52 -1.70 -6.40
CA GLN A 154 -3.63 -1.27 -7.25
C GLN A 154 -3.52 0.23 -7.55
N PHE A 155 -3.77 0.60 -8.81
CA PHE A 155 -3.72 1.96 -9.30
C PHE A 155 -5.11 2.43 -9.73
N TYR A 156 -5.39 3.70 -9.47
CA TYR A 156 -6.64 4.36 -9.84
C TYR A 156 -6.29 5.57 -10.71
N THR A 157 -6.99 5.72 -11.84
CA THR A 157 -6.69 6.77 -12.85
C THR A 157 -7.83 7.72 -13.09
N ASP A 158 -8.97 7.54 -12.43
CA ASP A 158 -10.15 8.41 -12.43
C ASP A 158 -10.08 9.58 -11.43
#